data_d16728f2cfb8a668f5699d695ea00146
#
_entry.id   d16728f2cfb8a668f5699d695ea00146
#
_cell.length_a   1.000
_cell.length_b   1.000
_cell.length_c   1.000
_cell.angle_alpha   90.00
_cell.angle_beta   90.00
_cell.angle_gamma   90.00
#
_symmetry.space_group_name_H-M   'P 1'
#
loop_
_entity.id
_entity.type
_entity.pdbx_description
1 polymer ?
#
loop_
_entity_poly.entity_id
_entity_poly.type
_entity_poly.pdbx_seq_one_letter_code
_entity_poly.pdbx_strand_id
1 'polypeptide(L)'
;MSNNTSDLKSFHYLENGEVSFSILDTVKTEQKLDSGVYTLEYLPYPEMRVKLDVSTDRETIKIYTFPDKDKLDNLFDSFFNKNVIQKVKDLGFYHKVGVLLYGKEGTGKSTILKSYAYKVLENHNGLVFYFTSNQYVNKCWEFIKKIRAIQDNPIVVIFEEMDMYVQKTSEVPEGYLKTILDGNNSIDNCIILGATNYIDTIPNAIKDRPSRFKYVLNIEGIHSEEEILDILTPMISDICEKAEIKEYAYMLKGETLDSIKQFAMDKIMCLQSYSKNKKSMGFSPCK
;
A
#
# COMPACT_ATOMS: atom_id res chain seq x y z
N MET A 1 -18.94 29.79 10.40
CA MET A 1 -18.75 28.96 9.20
C MET A 1 -17.24 28.95 8.92
N SER A 2 -16.52 27.99 9.44
CA SER A 2 -15.08 27.84 9.24
C SER A 2 -14.87 27.01 7.98
N ASN A 3 -14.39 27.63 6.92
CA ASN A 3 -13.93 26.96 5.73
C ASN A 3 -12.68 26.16 6.08
N ASN A 4 -12.84 24.84 6.26
CA ASN A 4 -11.73 23.91 6.18
C ASN A 4 -11.33 23.79 4.70
N THR A 5 -10.49 24.69 4.24
CA THR A 5 -9.69 24.44 3.05
C THR A 5 -8.59 23.47 3.47
N SER A 6 -8.70 22.22 3.03
CA SER A 6 -7.61 21.23 3.10
C SER A 6 -6.39 21.86 2.41
N ASP A 7 -5.34 22.16 3.17
CA ASP A 7 -4.09 22.67 2.65
C ASP A 7 -3.42 21.59 1.81
N LEU A 8 -3.75 21.54 0.53
CA LEU A 8 -3.03 20.75 -0.46
C LEU A 8 -1.65 21.39 -0.64
N LYS A 9 -0.64 20.80 0.01
CA LYS A 9 0.76 21.18 -0.19
C LYS A 9 1.29 20.41 -1.39
N SER A 10 1.70 21.09 -2.45
CA SER A 10 2.43 20.46 -3.54
C SER A 10 3.91 20.83 -3.48
N PHE A 11 4.77 19.80 -3.53
CA PHE A 11 6.22 19.98 -3.53
C PHE A 11 6.73 19.89 -4.96
N HIS A 12 7.58 20.81 -5.35
CA HIS A 12 8.21 20.83 -6.66
C HIS A 12 9.72 20.65 -6.49
N TYR A 13 10.26 19.57 -7.07
CA TYR A 13 11.70 19.36 -7.13
C TYR A 13 12.24 19.93 -8.44
N LEU A 14 13.18 20.85 -8.34
CA LEU A 14 13.90 21.41 -9.48
C LEU A 14 15.22 20.65 -9.67
N GLU A 15 15.71 20.56 -10.92
CA GLU A 15 16.96 19.83 -11.24
C GLU A 15 18.20 20.36 -10.50
N ASN A 16 18.17 21.61 -10.03
CA ASN A 16 19.27 22.22 -9.25
C ASN A 16 19.39 21.70 -7.80
N GLY A 17 18.54 20.79 -7.37
CA GLY A 17 18.60 20.21 -6.02
C GLY A 17 17.75 20.91 -4.96
N GLU A 18 17.01 21.94 -5.32
CA GLU A 18 16.09 22.62 -4.41
C GLU A 18 14.72 21.93 -4.43
N VAL A 19 14.17 21.69 -3.24
CA VAL A 19 12.78 21.24 -3.07
C VAL A 19 11.95 22.45 -2.72
N SER A 20 11.05 22.84 -3.62
CA SER A 20 10.11 23.92 -3.37
C SER A 20 8.70 23.39 -3.31
N PHE A 21 7.89 23.93 -2.40
CA PHE A 21 6.46 23.67 -2.39
C PHE A 21 5.69 24.99 -2.43
N SER A 22 4.52 24.94 -3.03
CA SER A 22 3.63 26.08 -3.10
C SER A 22 2.37 25.77 -2.33
N ILE A 23 2.05 26.64 -1.39
CA ILE A 23 0.73 26.68 -0.75
C ILE A 23 0.09 27.97 -1.24
N LEU A 24 -0.98 27.88 -2.05
CA LEU A 24 -1.79 29.02 -2.46
C LEU A 24 -0.97 30.34 -2.53
N ASP A 25 -0.27 30.57 -3.63
CA ASP A 25 0.51 31.78 -3.96
C ASP A 25 1.81 32.03 -3.17
N THR A 26 2.21 31.19 -2.23
CA THR A 26 3.51 31.30 -1.56
C THR A 26 4.38 30.09 -1.84
N VAL A 27 5.58 30.33 -2.38
CA VAL A 27 6.61 29.31 -2.54
C VAL A 27 7.46 29.30 -1.28
N LYS A 28 7.50 28.15 -0.59
CA LYS A 28 8.45 27.90 0.49
C LYS A 28 9.48 26.89 0.04
N THR A 29 10.73 27.11 0.39
CA THR A 29 11.81 26.16 0.22
C THR A 29 12.09 25.49 1.54
N GLU A 30 12.03 24.16 1.60
CA GLU A 30 12.35 23.37 2.79
C GLU A 30 13.50 22.39 2.49
N GLN A 31 14.38 22.21 3.47
CA GLN A 31 15.52 21.30 3.33
C GLN A 31 15.16 19.85 3.61
N LYS A 32 14.03 19.59 4.27
CA LYS A 32 13.57 18.25 4.66
C LYS A 32 12.06 18.14 4.44
N LEU A 33 11.62 16.93 4.11
CA LEU A 33 10.20 16.59 4.09
C LEU A 33 9.73 16.25 5.51
N ASP A 34 8.55 16.72 5.86
CA ASP A 34 7.86 16.27 7.06
C ASP A 34 7.46 14.79 6.94
N SER A 35 7.27 14.11 8.08
CA SER A 35 6.68 12.78 8.09
C SER A 35 5.27 12.82 7.46
N GLY A 36 5.04 12.00 6.46
CA GLY A 36 3.78 12.07 5.69
C GLY A 36 3.66 11.03 4.60
N VAL A 37 2.51 11.07 3.95
CA VAL A 37 2.21 10.25 2.77
C VAL A 37 2.28 11.15 1.54
N TYR A 38 3.07 10.73 0.57
CA TYR A 38 3.41 11.49 -0.61
C TYR A 38 3.12 10.70 -1.87
N THR A 39 2.45 11.32 -2.81
CA THR A 39 2.26 10.78 -4.15
C THR A 39 3.27 11.40 -5.08
N LEU A 40 4.00 10.56 -5.82
CA LEU A 40 5.05 10.97 -6.75
C LEU A 40 4.58 10.92 -8.18
N GLU A 41 4.73 12.02 -8.88
CA GLU A 41 4.50 12.15 -10.31
C GLU A 41 5.68 12.86 -10.97
N TYR A 42 6.23 12.29 -12.04
CA TYR A 42 7.20 13.01 -12.86
C TYR A 42 6.48 13.74 -13.98
N LEU A 43 6.66 15.04 -14.04
CA LEU A 43 6.14 15.91 -15.09
C LEU A 43 7.24 16.05 -16.16
N PRO A 44 7.05 15.47 -17.37
CA PRO A 44 8.06 15.56 -18.43
C PRO A 44 8.13 16.97 -19.03
N TYR A 45 8.86 17.11 -20.15
CA TYR A 45 8.95 18.39 -20.85
C TYR A 45 7.57 19.08 -21.02
N PRO A 46 7.45 20.40 -20.77
CA PRO A 46 8.55 21.36 -20.52
C PRO A 46 9.00 21.46 -19.06
N GLU A 47 8.33 20.84 -18.11
CA GLU A 47 8.55 21.07 -16.69
C GLU A 47 9.74 20.31 -16.12
N MET A 48 9.97 19.07 -16.60
CA MET A 48 11.09 18.20 -16.21
C MET A 48 11.32 18.11 -14.69
N ARG A 49 10.27 17.90 -13.90
CA ARG A 49 10.33 17.88 -12.44
C ARG A 49 9.52 16.75 -11.84
N VAL A 50 9.85 16.36 -10.59
CA VAL A 50 9.01 15.49 -9.76
C VAL A 50 8.06 16.37 -8.95
N LYS A 51 6.78 16.07 -9.05
CA LYS A 51 5.73 16.66 -8.23
C LYS A 51 5.44 15.74 -7.05
N LEU A 52 5.34 16.30 -5.85
CA LEU A 52 4.86 15.61 -4.66
C LEU A 52 3.52 16.20 -4.23
N ASP A 53 2.53 15.35 -4.17
CA ASP A 53 1.26 15.70 -3.54
C ASP A 53 1.19 15.04 -2.15
N VAL A 54 0.91 15.85 -1.14
CA VAL A 54 0.77 15.38 0.24
C VAL A 54 -0.65 14.87 0.44
N SER A 55 -0.79 13.61 0.82
CA SER A 55 -2.09 13.09 1.24
C SER A 55 -2.36 13.48 2.69
N THR A 56 -3.49 14.13 2.91
CA THR A 56 -4.00 14.45 4.25
C THR A 56 -4.94 13.37 4.79
N ASP A 57 -5.34 12.43 3.96
CA ASP A 57 -6.28 11.38 4.33
C ASP A 57 -5.59 10.33 5.21
N ARG A 58 -5.89 10.39 6.49
CA ARG A 58 -5.54 9.35 7.45
C ARG A 58 -6.78 8.50 7.70
N GLU A 59 -7.01 7.52 6.85
CA GLU A 59 -8.06 6.55 7.08
C GLU A 59 -7.69 5.65 8.28
N THR A 60 -8.64 5.46 9.19
CA THR A 60 -8.52 4.42 10.21
C THR A 60 -8.70 3.06 9.52
N ILE A 61 -7.58 2.40 9.26
CA ILE A 61 -7.59 1.13 8.52
C ILE A 61 -7.75 -0.02 9.50
N LYS A 62 -8.88 -0.71 9.46
CA LYS A 62 -9.06 -1.99 10.16
C LYS A 62 -8.41 -3.10 9.34
N ILE A 63 -7.40 -3.76 9.91
CA ILE A 63 -6.77 -4.94 9.33
C ILE A 63 -7.49 -6.17 9.86
N TYR A 64 -7.90 -7.04 8.95
CA TYR A 64 -8.37 -8.37 9.26
C TYR A 64 -7.20 -9.36 9.31
N THR A 65 -7.39 -10.49 9.96
CA THR A 65 -6.38 -11.55 10.01
C THR A 65 -6.18 -12.13 8.61
N PHE A 66 -4.95 -12.37 8.25
CA PHE A 66 -4.59 -13.02 6.99
C PHE A 66 -3.47 -14.04 7.25
N PRO A 67 -3.32 -15.04 6.39
CA PRO A 67 -2.21 -16.00 6.51
C PRO A 67 -0.88 -15.28 6.64
N ASP A 68 -0.02 -15.77 7.55
CA ASP A 68 1.32 -15.22 7.78
C ASP A 68 1.39 -13.77 8.34
N LYS A 69 0.30 -13.23 8.89
CA LYS A 69 0.28 -11.92 9.54
C LYS A 69 1.39 -11.79 10.58
N ASP A 70 1.58 -12.80 11.43
CA ASP A 70 2.62 -12.80 12.47
C ASP A 70 4.02 -12.71 11.87
N LYS A 71 4.26 -13.31 10.70
CA LYS A 71 5.55 -13.18 10.01
C LYS A 71 5.80 -11.75 9.57
N LEU A 72 4.75 -11.06 9.14
CA LEU A 72 4.85 -9.68 8.70
C LEU A 72 5.02 -8.74 9.89
N ASP A 73 4.26 -8.93 10.98
CA ASP A 73 4.43 -8.18 12.23
C ASP A 73 5.86 -8.34 12.77
N ASN A 74 6.36 -9.57 12.90
CA ASN A 74 7.74 -9.85 13.34
C ASN A 74 8.80 -9.23 12.42
N LEU A 75 8.54 -9.15 11.11
CA LEU A 75 9.44 -8.50 10.18
C LEU A 75 9.57 -7.01 10.46
N PHE A 76 8.43 -6.33 10.66
CA PHE A 76 8.41 -4.90 10.97
C PHE A 76 9.05 -4.60 12.32
N ASP A 77 8.75 -5.39 13.36
CA ASP A 77 9.38 -5.26 14.67
C ASP A 77 10.91 -5.45 14.58
N SER A 78 11.36 -6.44 13.81
CA SER A 78 12.78 -6.68 13.59
C SER A 78 13.45 -5.55 12.79
N PHE A 79 12.75 -4.97 11.81
CA PHE A 79 13.27 -3.88 11.00
C PHE A 79 13.59 -2.65 11.86
N PHE A 80 12.80 -2.34 12.87
CA PHE A 80 13.00 -1.20 13.76
C PHE A 80 13.82 -1.53 15.03
N ASN A 81 14.29 -2.77 15.15
CA ASN A 81 15.13 -3.17 16.28
C ASN A 81 16.55 -2.57 16.15
N LYS A 82 16.96 -1.75 17.12
CA LYS A 82 18.24 -1.06 17.12
C LYS A 82 19.46 -1.99 16.98
N ASN A 83 19.40 -3.18 17.60
CA ASN A 83 20.49 -4.16 17.52
C ASN A 83 20.60 -4.74 16.10
N VAL A 84 19.46 -4.97 15.43
CA VAL A 84 19.41 -5.44 14.05
C VAL A 84 19.96 -4.37 13.10
N ILE A 85 19.52 -3.12 13.27
CA ILE A 85 20.00 -1.98 12.48
C ILE A 85 21.53 -1.86 12.58
N GLN A 86 22.06 -1.89 13.83
CA GLN A 86 23.49 -1.76 14.04
C GLN A 86 24.25 -2.92 13.37
N LYS A 87 23.79 -4.15 13.55
CA LYS A 87 24.42 -5.33 12.97
C LYS A 87 24.43 -5.30 11.43
N VAL A 88 23.34 -4.83 10.81
CA VAL A 88 23.26 -4.67 9.35
C VAL A 88 24.27 -3.63 8.85
N LYS A 89 24.42 -2.50 9.57
CA LYS A 89 25.39 -1.45 9.28
C LYS A 89 26.82 -1.95 9.43
N ASP A 90 27.12 -2.67 10.51
CA ASP A 90 28.46 -3.23 10.78
C ASP A 90 28.90 -4.21 9.68
N LEU A 91 27.94 -4.88 9.05
CA LEU A 91 28.20 -5.81 7.93
C LEU A 91 28.27 -5.09 6.57
N GLY A 92 28.06 -3.77 6.53
CA GLY A 92 28.10 -2.98 5.30
C GLY A 92 26.91 -3.25 4.35
N PHE A 93 25.80 -3.77 4.86
CA PHE A 93 24.60 -4.01 4.07
C PHE A 93 23.62 -2.82 4.15
N TYR A 94 22.85 -2.64 3.08
CA TYR A 94 21.68 -1.75 3.12
C TYR A 94 20.61 -2.31 4.06
N HIS A 95 20.15 -1.47 4.98
CA HIS A 95 19.02 -1.78 5.85
C HIS A 95 17.72 -1.60 5.05
N LYS A 96 17.30 -2.63 4.35
CA LYS A 96 16.11 -2.64 3.51
C LYS A 96 15.37 -3.96 3.57
N VAL A 97 14.07 -3.92 3.30
CA VAL A 97 13.23 -5.11 3.18
C VAL A 97 12.14 -4.90 2.14
N GLY A 98 11.82 -5.94 1.39
CA GLY A 98 10.69 -5.99 0.47
C GLY A 98 9.65 -7.02 0.91
N VAL A 99 8.37 -6.66 0.75
CA VAL A 99 7.22 -7.54 0.92
C VAL A 99 6.33 -7.43 -0.31
N LEU A 100 5.97 -8.56 -0.90
CA LEU A 100 5.05 -8.64 -2.02
C LEU A 100 3.80 -9.42 -1.60
N LEU A 101 2.65 -8.77 -1.69
CA LEU A 101 1.35 -9.41 -1.49
C LEU A 101 0.73 -9.75 -2.85
N TYR A 102 0.21 -10.96 -2.98
CA TYR A 102 -0.51 -11.35 -4.19
C TYR A 102 -1.81 -12.07 -3.84
N GLY A 103 -2.74 -12.13 -4.76
CA GLY A 103 -4.03 -12.79 -4.59
C GLY A 103 -5.12 -12.13 -5.42
N LYS A 104 -6.33 -12.66 -5.35
CA LYS A 104 -7.47 -12.13 -6.10
C LYS A 104 -7.74 -10.67 -5.78
N GLU A 105 -8.35 -9.96 -6.72
CA GLU A 105 -8.87 -8.62 -6.49
C GLU A 105 -9.87 -8.62 -5.32
N GLY A 106 -9.90 -7.52 -4.57
CA GLY A 106 -10.84 -7.36 -3.44
C GLY A 106 -10.46 -8.09 -2.15
N THR A 107 -9.30 -8.79 -2.08
CA THR A 107 -8.87 -9.49 -0.86
C THR A 107 -8.27 -8.58 0.22
N GLY A 108 -8.11 -7.27 -0.06
CA GLY A 108 -7.61 -6.30 0.92
C GLY A 108 -6.10 -6.08 0.90
N LYS A 109 -5.37 -6.52 -0.13
CA LYS A 109 -3.90 -6.33 -0.26
C LYS A 109 -3.47 -4.89 -0.05
N SER A 110 -4.08 -3.94 -0.78
CA SER A 110 -3.77 -2.51 -0.64
C SER A 110 -4.06 -1.99 0.77
N THR A 111 -5.14 -2.45 1.40
CA THR A 111 -5.48 -2.13 2.79
C THR A 111 -4.39 -2.60 3.75
N ILE A 112 -3.87 -3.82 3.57
CA ILE A 112 -2.77 -4.37 4.37
C ILE A 112 -1.51 -3.52 4.18
N LEU A 113 -1.10 -3.23 2.92
CA LEU A 113 0.10 -2.41 2.65
C LEU A 113 0.00 -1.02 3.28
N LYS A 114 -1.14 -0.35 3.09
CA LYS A 114 -1.40 0.98 3.68
C LYS A 114 -1.29 0.96 5.20
N SER A 115 -1.87 -0.04 5.84
CA SER A 115 -1.84 -0.19 7.28
C SER A 115 -0.41 -0.30 7.83
N TYR A 116 0.44 -1.14 7.22
CA TYR A 116 1.83 -1.25 7.63
C TYR A 116 2.63 0.02 7.34
N ALA A 117 2.36 0.69 6.22
CA ALA A 117 2.95 1.99 5.93
C ALA A 117 2.58 3.05 6.98
N TYR A 118 1.32 3.09 7.40
CA TYR A 118 0.87 4.02 8.44
C TYR A 118 1.45 3.70 9.82
N LYS A 119 1.68 2.42 10.17
CA LYS A 119 2.43 2.07 11.38
C LYS A 119 3.84 2.71 11.37
N VAL A 120 4.52 2.70 10.22
CA VAL A 120 5.84 3.33 10.08
C VAL A 120 5.74 4.85 10.17
N LEU A 121 4.72 5.43 9.55
CA LEU A 121 4.45 6.86 9.64
C LEU A 121 4.26 7.32 11.09
N GLU A 122 3.38 6.65 11.83
CA GLU A 122 2.97 7.06 13.18
C GLU A 122 4.04 6.76 14.24
N ASN A 123 4.66 5.58 14.18
CA ASN A 123 5.56 5.11 15.22
C ASN A 123 7.02 5.52 14.99
N HIS A 124 7.39 5.84 13.76
CA HIS A 124 8.79 6.07 13.37
C HIS A 124 9.01 7.34 12.55
N ASN A 125 7.99 8.22 12.46
CA ASN A 125 8.04 9.44 11.65
C ASN A 125 8.48 9.15 10.20
N GLY A 126 7.92 8.09 9.60
CA GLY A 126 8.29 7.62 8.27
C GLY A 126 7.86 8.55 7.14
N LEU A 127 8.44 8.34 5.97
CA LEU A 127 8.02 8.93 4.71
C LEU A 127 7.43 7.82 3.83
N VAL A 128 6.18 7.96 3.43
CA VAL A 128 5.50 6.98 2.59
C VAL A 128 5.35 7.55 1.19
N PHE A 129 5.83 6.84 0.19
CA PHE A 129 5.78 7.25 -1.21
C PHE A 129 4.95 6.30 -2.06
N TYR A 130 4.01 6.87 -2.82
CA TYR A 130 3.26 6.20 -3.87
C TYR A 130 3.66 6.74 -5.24
N PHE A 131 3.75 5.88 -6.23
CA PHE A 131 3.87 6.30 -7.63
C PHE A 131 2.48 6.39 -8.28
N THR A 132 2.24 7.45 -9.03
CA THR A 132 0.99 7.61 -9.81
C THR A 132 1.03 6.86 -11.13
N SER A 133 2.22 6.51 -11.62
CA SER A 133 2.42 5.90 -12.93
C SER A 133 3.65 5.00 -12.93
N ASN A 134 3.63 3.97 -13.77
CA ASN A 134 4.81 3.16 -14.08
C ASN A 134 5.77 3.85 -15.06
N GLN A 135 5.34 4.96 -15.70
CA GLN A 135 6.23 5.80 -16.49
C GLN A 135 7.14 6.61 -15.56
N TYR A 136 8.37 6.84 -16.00
CA TYR A 136 9.33 7.64 -15.25
C TYR A 136 9.60 7.20 -13.81
N VAL A 137 9.31 5.96 -13.46
CA VAL A 137 9.59 5.41 -12.12
C VAL A 137 11.06 5.58 -11.72
N ASN A 138 11.97 5.55 -12.70
CA ASN A 138 13.38 5.83 -12.52
C ASN A 138 13.64 7.26 -12.01
N LYS A 139 12.94 8.25 -12.54
CA LYS A 139 13.08 9.66 -12.11
C LYS A 139 12.55 9.86 -10.68
N CYS A 140 11.41 9.27 -10.39
CA CYS A 140 10.84 9.27 -9.04
C CYS A 140 11.76 8.53 -8.04
N TRP A 141 12.36 7.42 -8.44
CA TRP A 141 13.30 6.69 -7.59
C TRP A 141 14.57 7.50 -7.29
N GLU A 142 15.15 8.15 -8.29
CA GLU A 142 16.31 9.04 -8.09
C GLU A 142 15.96 10.22 -7.16
N PHE A 143 14.73 10.72 -7.22
CA PHE A 143 14.25 11.71 -6.27
C PHE A 143 14.22 11.17 -4.83
N ILE A 144 13.67 9.96 -4.59
CA ILE A 144 13.67 9.34 -3.25
C ILE A 144 15.11 9.13 -2.74
N LYS A 145 16.05 8.75 -3.61
CA LYS A 145 17.47 8.66 -3.25
C LYS A 145 18.05 10.00 -2.78
N LYS A 146 17.69 11.10 -3.44
CA LYS A 146 18.10 12.45 -3.00
C LYS A 146 17.49 12.80 -1.64
N ILE A 147 16.23 12.45 -1.39
CA ILE A 147 15.60 12.60 -0.07
C ILE A 147 16.39 11.80 0.98
N ARG A 148 16.77 10.54 0.71
CA ARG A 148 17.59 9.74 1.61
C ARG A 148 18.94 10.41 1.93
N ALA A 149 19.53 11.10 0.99
CA ALA A 149 20.83 11.78 1.21
C ALA A 149 20.73 12.97 2.17
N ILE A 150 19.56 13.56 2.36
CA ILE A 150 19.35 14.74 3.21
C ILE A 150 18.62 14.44 4.54
N GLN A 151 18.00 13.26 4.68
CA GLN A 151 17.30 12.89 5.92
C GLN A 151 17.22 11.38 6.15
N ASP A 152 17.19 10.98 7.43
CA ASP A 152 17.30 9.58 7.88
C ASP A 152 15.96 8.93 8.26
N ASN A 153 14.83 9.61 8.05
CA ASN A 153 13.50 9.05 8.31
C ASN A 153 13.34 7.70 7.58
N PRO A 154 12.71 6.69 8.17
CA PRO A 154 12.37 5.47 7.45
C PRO A 154 11.55 5.79 6.21
N ILE A 155 11.89 5.17 5.10
CA ILE A 155 11.18 5.34 3.83
C ILE A 155 10.36 4.07 3.56
N VAL A 156 9.09 4.26 3.25
CA VAL A 156 8.22 3.20 2.72
C VAL A 156 7.87 3.57 1.29
N VAL A 157 8.09 2.64 0.36
CA VAL A 157 7.70 2.81 -1.04
C VAL A 157 6.66 1.76 -1.37
N ILE A 158 5.52 2.20 -1.90
CA ILE A 158 4.39 1.32 -2.23
C ILE A 158 4.22 1.24 -3.74
N PHE A 159 4.22 0.00 -4.23
CA PHE A 159 3.89 -0.36 -5.61
C PHE A 159 2.56 -1.10 -5.62
N GLU A 160 1.46 -0.41 -5.80
CA GLU A 160 0.18 -1.03 -6.13
C GLU A 160 0.23 -1.49 -7.59
N GLU A 161 -0.46 -2.60 -7.91
CA GLU A 161 -0.41 -3.20 -9.26
C GLU A 161 1.01 -3.39 -9.79
N MET A 162 1.82 -4.08 -9.00
CA MET A 162 3.25 -4.22 -9.26
C MET A 162 3.59 -4.84 -10.62
N ASP A 163 2.69 -5.61 -11.19
CA ASP A 163 2.78 -6.16 -12.55
C ASP A 163 2.92 -5.07 -13.62
N MET A 164 2.39 -3.87 -13.40
CA MET A 164 2.57 -2.75 -14.32
C MET A 164 4.02 -2.23 -14.35
N TYR A 165 4.77 -2.38 -13.24
CA TYR A 165 6.13 -1.85 -13.11
C TYR A 165 7.21 -2.82 -13.62
N VAL A 166 6.87 -4.06 -13.91
CA VAL A 166 7.82 -5.03 -14.47
C VAL A 166 7.88 -4.99 -15.99
N GLN A 167 6.90 -4.34 -16.63
CA GLN A 167 6.84 -4.20 -18.08
C GLN A 167 7.74 -3.05 -18.57
N LYS A 168 8.24 -3.19 -19.79
CA LYS A 168 8.96 -2.11 -20.47
C LYS A 168 7.98 -1.01 -20.85
N THR A 169 8.36 0.23 -20.57
CA THR A 169 7.68 1.44 -21.08
C THR A 169 8.60 2.19 -22.04
N SER A 170 8.08 3.24 -22.69
CA SER A 170 8.90 4.13 -23.55
C SER A 170 10.06 4.77 -22.79
N GLU A 171 9.86 5.06 -21.49
CA GLU A 171 10.78 5.83 -20.66
C GLU A 171 11.57 4.98 -19.67
N VAL A 172 11.16 3.73 -19.44
CA VAL A 172 11.77 2.83 -18.47
C VAL A 172 12.19 1.53 -19.14
N PRO A 173 13.49 1.18 -19.08
CA PRO A 173 13.98 -0.07 -19.65
C PRO A 173 13.32 -1.29 -18.99
N GLU A 174 13.18 -2.35 -19.77
CA GLU A 174 12.77 -3.65 -19.23
C GLU A 174 13.66 -4.08 -18.05
N GLY A 175 13.03 -4.51 -16.99
CA GLY A 175 13.75 -4.96 -15.78
C GLY A 175 14.33 -3.86 -14.91
N TYR A 176 14.00 -2.58 -15.14
CA TYR A 176 14.46 -1.49 -14.27
C TYR A 176 14.08 -1.70 -12.80
N LEU A 177 12.91 -2.28 -12.53
CA LEU A 177 12.50 -2.63 -11.17
C LEU A 177 13.52 -3.57 -10.49
N LYS A 178 14.15 -4.48 -11.25
CA LYS A 178 15.24 -5.32 -10.71
C LYS A 178 16.41 -4.47 -10.23
N THR A 179 16.72 -3.39 -10.96
CA THR A 179 17.80 -2.46 -10.62
C THR A 179 17.47 -1.62 -9.39
N ILE A 180 16.21 -1.21 -9.23
CA ILE A 180 15.73 -0.51 -8.03
C ILE A 180 15.84 -1.42 -6.79
N LEU A 181 15.44 -2.66 -6.94
CA LEU A 181 15.40 -3.61 -5.83
C LEU A 181 16.78 -4.13 -5.43
N ASP A 182 17.80 -4.04 -6.29
CA ASP A 182 19.14 -4.60 -6.07
C ASP A 182 20.25 -3.54 -6.02
N GLY A 183 21.31 -3.90 -5.30
CA GLY A 183 22.65 -3.33 -5.45
C GLY A 183 22.75 -1.82 -5.28
N ASN A 184 23.49 -1.16 -6.19
CA ASN A 184 23.85 0.25 -6.12
C ASN A 184 22.70 1.25 -6.17
N ASN A 185 21.51 0.83 -6.59
CA ASN A 185 20.31 1.66 -6.60
C ASN A 185 19.42 1.46 -5.36
N SER A 186 19.85 0.62 -4.41
CA SER A 186 19.11 0.44 -3.16
C SER A 186 19.14 1.71 -2.31
N ILE A 187 18.05 1.90 -1.60
CA ILE A 187 17.90 2.97 -0.61
C ILE A 187 18.05 2.33 0.77
N ASP A 188 18.89 2.91 1.63
CA ASP A 188 19.03 2.48 3.01
C ASP A 188 17.83 2.90 3.86
N ASN A 189 17.57 2.18 4.96
CA ASN A 189 16.43 2.39 5.86
C ASN A 189 15.10 2.47 5.08
N CYS A 190 14.87 1.47 4.20
CA CYS A 190 13.78 1.47 3.24
C CYS A 190 12.97 0.17 3.27
N ILE A 191 11.65 0.31 3.34
CA ILE A 191 10.68 -0.79 3.22
C ILE A 191 9.98 -0.65 1.86
N ILE A 192 10.00 -1.72 1.06
CA ILE A 192 9.34 -1.77 -0.23
C ILE A 192 8.14 -2.69 -0.12
N LEU A 193 6.96 -2.17 -0.35
CA LEU A 193 5.69 -2.89 -0.28
C LEU A 193 5.10 -2.99 -1.68
N GLY A 194 4.85 -4.20 -2.15
CA GLY A 194 4.23 -4.46 -3.44
C GLY A 194 2.92 -5.21 -3.33
N ALA A 195 1.98 -4.94 -4.22
CA ALA A 195 0.76 -5.73 -4.41
C ALA A 195 0.56 -6.06 -5.88
N THR A 196 0.09 -7.28 -6.18
CA THR A 196 -0.31 -7.68 -7.52
C THR A 196 -1.48 -8.66 -7.49
N ASN A 197 -2.33 -8.61 -8.50
CA ASN A 197 -3.34 -9.64 -8.74
C ASN A 197 -2.78 -10.79 -9.62
N TYR A 198 -1.65 -10.57 -10.28
CA TYR A 198 -1.10 -11.42 -11.33
C TYR A 198 0.33 -11.86 -10.99
N ILE A 199 0.50 -12.71 -9.98
CA ILE A 199 1.83 -13.16 -9.51
C ILE A 199 2.65 -13.83 -10.61
N ASP A 200 2.00 -14.47 -11.59
CA ASP A 200 2.67 -15.19 -12.68
C ASP A 200 3.32 -14.22 -13.69
N THR A 201 2.87 -12.96 -13.74
CA THR A 201 3.49 -11.92 -14.57
C THR A 201 4.75 -11.35 -13.94
N ILE A 202 4.93 -11.53 -12.62
CA ILE A 202 6.12 -11.07 -11.92
C ILE A 202 7.27 -12.05 -12.18
N PRO A 203 8.39 -11.59 -12.77
CA PRO A 203 9.52 -12.44 -13.06
C PRO A 203 10.08 -13.12 -11.81
N ASN A 204 10.46 -14.40 -11.93
CA ASN A 204 11.07 -15.18 -10.85
C ASN A 204 12.30 -14.46 -10.27
N ALA A 205 13.07 -13.80 -11.12
CA ALA A 205 14.20 -12.98 -10.68
C ALA A 205 13.82 -11.87 -9.69
N ILE A 206 12.55 -11.49 -9.59
CA ILE A 206 12.04 -10.50 -8.62
C ILE A 206 11.48 -11.22 -7.41
N LYS A 207 10.53 -12.13 -7.60
CA LYS A 207 9.78 -12.76 -6.51
C LYS A 207 10.57 -13.82 -5.73
N ASP A 208 11.53 -14.52 -6.38
CA ASP A 208 12.26 -15.62 -5.76
C ASP A 208 13.59 -15.19 -5.11
N ARG A 209 13.90 -13.89 -5.10
CA ARG A 209 15.12 -13.37 -4.47
C ARG A 209 14.81 -12.71 -3.13
N PRO A 210 15.25 -13.30 -2.00
CA PRO A 210 15.05 -12.73 -0.65
C PRO A 210 15.67 -11.34 -0.46
N SER A 211 16.71 -11.00 -1.24
CA SER A 211 17.31 -9.66 -1.23
C SER A 211 16.41 -8.59 -1.85
N ARG A 212 15.37 -8.99 -2.61
CA ARG A 212 14.36 -8.12 -3.23
C ARG A 212 13.08 -8.13 -2.43
N PHE A 213 12.43 -9.31 -2.37
CA PHE A 213 11.24 -9.53 -1.55
C PHE A 213 11.53 -10.68 -0.57
N LYS A 214 11.63 -10.33 0.70
CA LYS A 214 11.83 -11.31 1.77
C LYS A 214 10.64 -12.21 1.94
N TYR A 215 9.45 -11.64 1.81
CA TYR A 215 8.18 -12.36 1.85
C TYR A 215 7.36 -12.07 0.59
N VAL A 216 6.85 -13.16 0.02
CA VAL A 216 5.86 -13.17 -1.06
C VAL A 216 4.66 -13.93 -0.50
N LEU A 217 3.61 -13.19 -0.11
CA LEU A 217 2.49 -13.72 0.67
C LEU A 217 1.22 -13.74 -0.17
N ASN A 218 0.53 -14.89 -0.16
CA ASN A 218 -0.79 -15.02 -0.78
C ASN A 218 -1.87 -14.50 0.17
N ILE A 219 -2.65 -13.53 -0.30
CA ILE A 219 -3.79 -12.99 0.44
C ILE A 219 -5.07 -13.56 -0.18
N GLU A 220 -5.68 -14.45 0.58
CA GLU A 220 -6.89 -15.17 0.19
C GLU A 220 -8.15 -14.48 0.72
N GLY A 221 -9.30 -15.07 0.42
CA GLY A 221 -10.57 -14.66 1.02
C GLY A 221 -10.61 -14.91 2.52
N ILE A 222 -11.56 -14.31 3.21
CA ILE A 222 -11.72 -14.44 4.66
C ILE A 222 -12.41 -15.76 4.99
N HIS A 223 -11.73 -16.63 5.72
CA HIS A 223 -12.24 -17.95 6.10
C HIS A 223 -12.79 -18.00 7.54
N SER A 224 -12.41 -17.06 8.40
CA SER A 224 -12.88 -16.95 9.77
C SER A 224 -14.30 -16.40 9.81
N GLU A 225 -15.22 -17.18 10.39
CA GLU A 225 -16.60 -16.74 10.60
C GLU A 225 -16.70 -15.55 11.57
N GLU A 226 -15.84 -15.52 12.58
CA GLU A 226 -15.76 -14.41 13.54
C GLU A 226 -15.38 -13.11 12.85
N GLU A 227 -14.39 -13.15 11.94
CA GLU A 227 -13.97 -11.99 11.19
C GLU A 227 -15.05 -11.49 10.22
N ILE A 228 -15.77 -12.42 9.57
CA ILE A 228 -16.89 -12.05 8.71
C ILE A 228 -18.00 -11.40 9.55
N LEU A 229 -18.28 -11.93 10.73
CA LEU A 229 -19.25 -11.32 11.67
C LEU A 229 -18.80 -9.92 12.10
N ASP A 230 -17.52 -9.73 12.35
CA ASP A 230 -16.94 -8.42 12.69
C ASP A 230 -17.08 -7.39 11.56
N ILE A 231 -17.15 -7.85 10.31
CA ILE A 231 -17.38 -7.01 9.15
C ILE A 231 -18.89 -6.71 8.99
N LEU A 232 -19.70 -7.75 9.04
CA LEU A 232 -21.13 -7.64 8.75
C LEU A 232 -21.93 -6.94 9.85
N THR A 233 -21.64 -7.28 11.12
CA THR A 233 -22.45 -6.80 12.27
C THR A 233 -22.56 -5.26 12.29
N PRO A 234 -21.47 -4.48 12.20
CA PRO A 234 -21.57 -3.03 12.21
C PRO A 234 -22.33 -2.45 11.00
N MET A 235 -22.45 -3.21 9.91
CA MET A 235 -23.05 -2.73 8.66
C MET A 235 -24.56 -3.02 8.58
N ILE A 236 -24.99 -4.18 9.11
CA ILE A 236 -26.37 -4.65 8.88
C ILE A 236 -27.14 -5.07 10.16
N SER A 237 -26.60 -4.80 11.36
CA SER A 237 -27.26 -5.19 12.63
C SER A 237 -28.55 -4.41 12.93
N ASP A 238 -28.77 -3.31 12.28
CA ASP A 238 -30.00 -2.50 12.38
C ASP A 238 -31.11 -2.97 11.44
N ILE A 239 -30.79 -3.80 10.47
CA ILE A 239 -31.73 -4.29 9.45
C ILE A 239 -31.86 -5.82 9.40
N CYS A 240 -30.96 -6.57 10.03
CA CYS A 240 -30.96 -8.03 10.06
C CYS A 240 -30.84 -8.57 11.49
N GLU A 241 -31.50 -9.70 11.78
CA GLU A 241 -31.39 -10.36 13.05
C GLU A 241 -30.02 -11.05 13.22
N LYS A 242 -29.55 -11.20 14.47
CA LYS A 242 -28.27 -11.86 14.77
C LYS A 242 -28.16 -13.27 14.18
N ALA A 243 -29.27 -14.02 14.14
CA ALA A 243 -29.28 -15.37 13.57
C ALA A 243 -29.01 -15.33 12.04
N GLU A 244 -29.64 -14.41 11.34
CA GLU A 244 -29.45 -14.21 9.90
C GLU A 244 -28.01 -13.78 9.58
N ILE A 245 -27.43 -12.86 10.37
CA ILE A 245 -26.05 -12.42 10.19
C ILE A 245 -25.07 -13.59 10.34
N LYS A 246 -25.33 -14.52 11.28
CA LYS A 246 -24.50 -15.74 11.43
C LYS A 246 -24.61 -16.66 10.22
N GLU A 247 -25.80 -16.85 9.66
CA GLU A 247 -25.99 -17.63 8.44
C GLU A 247 -25.24 -17.00 7.25
N TYR A 248 -25.30 -15.69 7.11
CA TYR A 248 -24.54 -14.95 6.09
C TYR A 248 -23.03 -15.10 6.28
N ALA A 249 -22.53 -15.00 7.53
CA ALA A 249 -21.11 -15.18 7.80
C ALA A 249 -20.64 -16.59 7.42
N TYR A 250 -21.41 -17.61 7.71
CA TYR A 250 -21.11 -19.00 7.31
C TYR A 250 -21.05 -19.15 5.77
N MET A 251 -21.99 -18.54 5.05
CA MET A 251 -22.07 -18.62 3.59
C MET A 251 -20.97 -17.89 2.86
N LEU A 252 -20.48 -16.78 3.45
CA LEU A 252 -19.47 -15.92 2.84
C LEU A 252 -18.04 -16.37 3.17
N LYS A 253 -17.86 -17.53 3.80
CA LYS A 253 -16.53 -18.10 4.04
C LYS A 253 -15.75 -18.30 2.73
N GLY A 254 -14.54 -17.78 2.69
CA GLY A 254 -13.67 -17.83 1.53
C GLY A 254 -13.94 -16.74 0.49
N GLU A 255 -14.93 -15.88 0.73
CA GLU A 255 -15.14 -14.72 -0.12
C GLU A 255 -14.12 -13.59 0.18
N THR A 256 -13.94 -12.71 -0.80
CA THR A 256 -13.04 -11.55 -0.63
C THR A 256 -13.66 -10.51 0.30
N LEU A 257 -12.82 -9.65 0.89
CA LEU A 257 -13.29 -8.55 1.73
C LEU A 257 -14.30 -7.65 1.01
N ASP A 258 -14.04 -7.35 -0.26
CA ASP A 258 -14.95 -6.53 -1.07
C ASP A 258 -16.26 -7.24 -1.36
N SER A 259 -16.24 -8.57 -1.64
CA SER A 259 -17.46 -9.35 -1.81
C SER A 259 -18.32 -9.33 -0.55
N ILE A 260 -17.72 -9.44 0.63
CA ILE A 260 -18.45 -9.41 1.90
C ILE A 260 -19.05 -8.01 2.14
N LYS A 261 -18.30 -6.95 1.90
CA LYS A 261 -18.80 -5.57 2.01
C LYS A 261 -19.90 -5.28 0.99
N GLN A 262 -19.72 -5.74 -0.24
CA GLN A 262 -20.74 -5.57 -1.28
C GLN A 262 -22.04 -6.30 -0.91
N PHE A 263 -21.94 -7.53 -0.37
CA PHE A 263 -23.10 -8.24 0.15
C PHE A 263 -23.85 -7.43 1.20
N ALA A 264 -23.13 -6.82 2.15
CA ALA A 264 -23.77 -5.97 3.16
C ALA A 264 -24.44 -4.74 2.54
N MET A 265 -23.79 -4.08 1.58
CA MET A 265 -24.37 -2.94 0.87
C MET A 265 -25.62 -3.33 0.08
N ASP A 266 -25.60 -4.48 -0.57
CA ASP A 266 -26.78 -4.99 -1.29
C ASP A 266 -27.97 -5.26 -0.35
N LYS A 267 -27.70 -5.71 0.87
CA LYS A 267 -28.73 -5.87 1.90
C LYS A 267 -29.29 -4.51 2.34
N ILE A 268 -28.43 -3.54 2.60
CA ILE A 268 -28.81 -2.17 2.97
C ILE A 268 -29.67 -1.53 1.86
N MET A 269 -29.31 -1.74 0.60
CA MET A 269 -30.03 -1.20 -0.55
C MET A 269 -31.24 -2.03 -0.98
N CYS A 270 -31.58 -3.13 -0.26
CA CYS A 270 -32.61 -4.08 -0.62
C CYS A 270 -32.43 -4.70 -2.02
N LEU A 271 -31.21 -4.81 -2.49
CA LEU A 271 -30.90 -5.39 -3.79
C LEU A 271 -30.76 -6.92 -3.68
N GLN A 272 -31.52 -7.66 -4.44
CA GLN A 272 -31.48 -9.13 -4.54
C GLN A 272 -30.31 -9.58 -5.43
N SER A 273 -29.09 -9.28 -5.12
CA SER A 273 -28.03 -9.40 -6.12
C SER A 273 -27.13 -10.63 -6.06
N TYR A 274 -27.13 -11.41 -4.99
CA TYR A 274 -26.11 -12.48 -4.86
C TYR A 274 -26.48 -13.85 -5.43
N SER A 275 -27.57 -13.99 -6.17
CA SER A 275 -28.07 -15.31 -6.62
C SER A 275 -27.56 -15.81 -7.97
N LYS A 276 -26.67 -15.11 -8.68
CA LYS A 276 -26.35 -15.49 -10.08
C LYS A 276 -25.39 -16.68 -10.23
N ASN A 277 -24.66 -17.11 -9.19
CA ASN A 277 -23.68 -18.21 -9.33
C ASN A 277 -23.79 -19.38 -8.35
N LYS A 278 -24.69 -19.35 -7.36
CA LYS A 278 -24.97 -20.53 -6.52
C LYS A 278 -26.44 -20.90 -6.65
N LYS A 279 -26.72 -21.89 -7.47
CA LYS A 279 -28.05 -22.51 -7.57
C LYS A 279 -28.51 -22.91 -6.16
N SER A 280 -29.75 -22.47 -5.84
CA SER A 280 -30.61 -22.98 -4.79
C SER A 280 -30.20 -22.77 -3.33
N MET A 281 -30.21 -21.56 -2.84
CA MET A 281 -30.74 -21.31 -1.50
C MET A 281 -31.67 -20.08 -1.60
N GLY A 282 -32.94 -20.29 -1.33
CA GLY A 282 -33.95 -19.23 -1.41
C GLY A 282 -33.70 -18.22 -0.29
N PHE A 283 -33.23 -17.03 -0.67
CA PHE A 283 -33.08 -15.92 0.26
C PHE A 283 -34.40 -15.14 0.30
N SER A 284 -34.95 -15.00 1.47
CA SER A 284 -35.93 -13.96 1.75
C SER A 284 -35.20 -12.65 2.01
N PRO A 285 -35.62 -11.51 1.46
CA PRO A 285 -35.11 -10.21 1.89
C PRO A 285 -35.37 -10.03 3.38
N CYS A 286 -34.48 -9.38 4.09
CA CYS A 286 -34.75 -8.93 5.45
C CYS A 286 -36.03 -8.13 5.46
N LYS A 287 -36.94 -8.42 6.40
CA LYS A 287 -38.25 -7.77 6.53
C LYS A 287 -38.13 -6.30 6.84
#